data_503098cca1deacce7eb27246f231624c
#
_entry.id   503098cca1deacce7eb27246f231624c
#
_cell.length_a   1.000
_cell.length_b   1.000
_cell.length_c   1.000
_cell.angle_alpha   90.00
_cell.angle_beta   90.00
_cell.angle_gamma   90.00
#
_symmetry.space_group_name_H-M   'P 1'
#
loop_
_entity.id
_entity.type
_entity.pdbx_description
1 polymer ?
#
loop_
_entity_poly.entity_id
_entity_poly.type
_entity_poly.pdbx_seq_one_letter_code
_entity_poly.pdbx_strand_id
1 'polypeptide(L)'
;PCGSRGCLEQYIADPAILAEFSRRSGLPSPSMEDLAAAWEHRDLAAVNTVDDFVRYLAVGINNLGNLFSPDCIIISSALLSCLPQLLPMIRSCLPPRLRNTFALSISECGDRSILMGGASLAISRFLKIQEQPAPAGDNGSSTL
;
A
#
# COMPACT_ATOMS: atom_id res chain seq x y z
N PRO A 1 7.58 -16.96 9.32
CA PRO A 1 8.28 -16.90 8.05
C PRO A 1 8.46 -18.30 7.48
N CYS A 2 8.22 -18.46 6.15
CA CYS A 2 8.29 -19.76 5.46
C CYS A 2 9.73 -20.24 5.20
N GLY A 3 10.75 -19.48 5.63
CA GLY A 3 12.16 -19.77 5.38
C GLY A 3 12.67 -19.37 3.98
N SER A 4 11.80 -18.94 3.08
CA SER A 4 12.17 -18.45 1.76
C SER A 4 12.79 -17.05 1.84
N ARG A 5 13.69 -16.72 0.89
CA ARG A 5 14.28 -15.39 0.75
C ARG A 5 13.61 -14.64 -0.40
N GLY A 6 13.56 -13.30 -0.30
CA GLY A 6 13.08 -12.44 -1.39
C GLY A 6 11.56 -12.32 -1.48
N CYS A 7 10.80 -12.80 -0.49
CA CYS A 7 9.36 -12.56 -0.43
C CYS A 7 9.10 -11.07 -0.20
N LEU A 8 8.20 -10.47 -0.97
CA LEU A 8 7.88 -9.04 -0.89
C LEU A 8 7.48 -8.61 0.53
N GLU A 9 6.73 -9.45 1.24
CA GLU A 9 6.32 -9.23 2.63
C GLU A 9 7.50 -8.94 3.58
N GLN A 10 8.67 -9.52 3.33
CA GLN A 10 9.90 -9.30 4.11
C GLN A 10 10.44 -7.86 4.01
N TYR A 11 9.94 -7.07 3.06
CA TYR A 11 10.38 -5.70 2.79
C TYR A 11 9.31 -4.64 3.02
N ILE A 12 8.02 -5.02 2.94
CA ILE A 12 6.90 -4.05 3.00
C ILE A 12 5.93 -4.28 4.16
N ALA A 13 6.01 -5.41 4.88
CA ALA A 13 5.18 -5.62 6.06
C ALA A 13 5.62 -4.73 7.23
N ASP A 14 4.66 -4.23 7.99
CA ASP A 14 4.91 -3.31 9.12
C ASP A 14 6.03 -3.80 10.07
N PRO A 15 6.06 -5.08 10.52
CA PRO A 15 7.15 -5.56 11.36
C PRO A 15 8.53 -5.50 10.69
N ALA A 16 8.59 -5.72 9.38
CA ALA A 16 9.83 -5.68 8.62
C ALA A 16 10.35 -4.25 8.47
N ILE A 17 9.46 -3.30 8.20
CA ILE A 17 9.77 -1.87 8.10
C ILE A 17 10.31 -1.36 9.45
N LEU A 18 9.62 -1.66 10.55
CA LEU A 18 10.03 -1.23 11.88
C LEU A 18 11.34 -1.87 12.32
N ALA A 19 11.57 -3.14 12.00
CA ALA A 19 12.83 -3.81 12.28
C ALA A 19 14.01 -3.15 11.52
N GLU A 20 13.81 -2.78 10.26
CA GLU A 20 14.82 -2.10 9.45
C GLU A 20 15.09 -0.68 9.97
N PHE A 21 14.03 0.06 10.35
CA PHE A 21 14.19 1.37 10.95
C PHE A 21 14.92 1.31 12.29
N SER A 22 14.55 0.36 13.17
CA SER A 22 15.26 0.11 14.44
C SER A 22 16.74 -0.18 14.21
N ARG A 23 17.06 -1.04 13.24
CA ARG A 23 18.43 -1.39 12.88
C ARG A 23 19.26 -0.17 12.40
N ARG A 24 18.64 0.73 11.64
CA ARG A 24 19.32 1.92 11.06
C ARG A 24 19.45 3.06 12.08
N SER A 25 18.42 3.29 12.87
CA SER A 25 18.36 4.40 13.84
C SER A 25 18.98 4.06 15.19
N GLY A 26 19.09 2.77 15.53
CA GLY A 26 19.47 2.31 16.86
C GLY A 26 18.36 2.44 17.92
N LEU A 27 17.15 2.87 17.54
CA LEU A 27 16.02 2.98 18.45
C LEU A 27 15.45 1.58 18.76
N PRO A 28 15.29 1.23 20.04
CA PRO A 28 14.66 -0.02 20.42
C PRO A 28 13.13 0.09 20.22
N SER A 29 12.54 -0.86 19.49
CA SER A 29 11.08 -0.99 19.31
C SER A 29 10.35 0.29 18.87
N PRO A 30 10.75 0.94 17.75
CA PRO A 30 10.08 2.13 17.25
C PRO A 30 8.66 1.80 16.79
N SER A 31 7.76 2.77 16.86
CA SER A 31 6.41 2.72 16.26
C SER A 31 6.39 3.27 14.84
N MET A 32 5.25 3.13 14.13
CA MET A 32 5.06 3.75 12.81
C MET A 32 5.02 5.27 12.89
N GLU A 33 4.48 5.80 13.96
CA GLU A 33 4.44 7.23 14.26
C GLU A 33 5.85 7.78 14.48
N ASP A 34 6.73 7.04 15.18
CA ASP A 34 8.14 7.43 15.35
C ASP A 34 8.87 7.47 14.01
N LEU A 35 8.65 6.46 13.16
CA LEU A 35 9.21 6.45 11.80
C LEU A 35 8.69 7.62 10.97
N ALA A 36 7.38 7.89 11.02
CA ALA A 36 6.77 8.99 10.28
C ALA A 36 7.32 10.36 10.74
N ALA A 37 7.38 10.59 12.04
CA ALA A 37 7.94 11.82 12.61
C ALA A 37 9.42 12.00 12.23
N ALA A 38 10.23 10.94 12.34
CA ALA A 38 11.64 10.97 11.95
C ALA A 38 11.81 11.27 10.44
N TRP A 39 10.94 10.71 9.59
CA TRP A 39 10.95 10.99 8.15
C TRP A 39 10.61 12.45 7.84
N GLU A 40 9.62 13.04 8.52
CA GLU A 40 9.28 14.46 8.38
C GLU A 40 10.44 15.39 8.80
N HIS A 41 11.18 14.99 9.84
CA HIS A 41 12.38 15.68 10.28
C HIS A 41 13.62 15.38 9.43
N ARG A 42 13.48 14.63 8.33
CA ARG A 42 14.58 14.29 7.41
C ARG A 42 15.69 13.47 8.07
N ASP A 43 15.35 12.67 9.09
CA ASP A 43 16.31 11.71 9.65
C ASP A 43 16.74 10.71 8.57
N LEU A 44 18.05 10.48 8.45
CA LEU A 44 18.62 9.68 7.37
C LEU A 44 18.21 8.21 7.45
N ALA A 45 18.08 7.64 8.67
CA ALA A 45 17.65 6.26 8.87
C ALA A 45 16.18 6.09 8.44
N ALA A 46 15.32 7.06 8.78
CA ALA A 46 13.92 7.08 8.40
C ALA A 46 13.75 7.27 6.88
N VAL A 47 14.44 8.23 6.28
CA VAL A 47 14.39 8.49 4.84
C VAL A 47 14.78 7.24 4.06
N ASN A 48 15.91 6.60 4.38
CA ASN A 48 16.37 5.40 3.71
C ASN A 48 15.40 4.22 3.89
N THR A 49 14.75 4.11 5.05
CA THR A 49 13.78 3.04 5.33
C THR A 49 12.50 3.24 4.49
N VAL A 50 12.00 4.48 4.45
CA VAL A 50 10.81 4.82 3.65
C VAL A 50 11.09 4.71 2.15
N ASP A 51 12.25 5.11 1.68
CA ASP A 51 12.64 4.99 0.26
C ASP A 51 12.70 3.52 -0.17
N ASP A 52 13.24 2.64 0.67
CA ASP A 52 13.22 1.19 0.40
C ASP A 52 11.80 0.64 0.36
N PHE A 53 10.94 1.02 1.31
CA PHE A 53 9.53 0.64 1.30
C PHE A 53 8.83 1.08 0.01
N VAL A 54 8.96 2.35 -0.37
CA VAL A 54 8.37 2.91 -1.61
C VAL A 54 8.82 2.13 -2.83
N ARG A 55 10.12 1.83 -2.92
CA ARG A 55 10.70 1.10 -4.05
C ARG A 55 10.19 -0.34 -4.13
N TYR A 56 10.20 -1.09 -3.02
CA TYR A 56 9.73 -2.48 -3.01
C TYR A 56 8.22 -2.57 -3.23
N LEU A 57 7.45 -1.65 -2.66
CA LEU A 57 6.01 -1.60 -2.90
C LEU A 57 5.69 -1.29 -4.38
N ALA A 58 6.42 -0.37 -4.99
CA ALA A 58 6.28 -0.08 -6.43
C ALA A 58 6.60 -1.30 -7.30
N VAL A 59 7.60 -2.12 -6.93
CA VAL A 59 7.88 -3.40 -7.62
C VAL A 59 6.69 -4.36 -7.49
N GLY A 60 6.12 -4.49 -6.29
CA GLY A 60 4.92 -5.32 -6.07
C GLY A 60 3.74 -4.86 -6.91
N ILE A 61 3.45 -3.56 -6.90
CA ILE A 61 2.37 -2.96 -7.70
C ILE A 61 2.62 -3.15 -9.21
N ASN A 62 3.85 -2.97 -9.67
CA ASN A 62 4.21 -3.23 -11.08
C ASN A 62 3.92 -4.68 -11.48
N ASN A 63 4.26 -5.65 -10.62
CA ASN A 63 4.00 -7.05 -10.90
C ASN A 63 2.50 -7.36 -10.95
N LEU A 64 1.72 -6.84 -9.99
CA LEU A 64 0.26 -6.97 -9.97
C LEU A 64 -0.40 -6.31 -11.18
N GLY A 65 0.03 -5.10 -11.54
CA GLY A 65 -0.46 -4.36 -12.70
C GLY A 65 -0.22 -5.10 -14.01
N ASN A 66 0.95 -5.72 -14.18
CA ASN A 66 1.27 -6.50 -15.38
C ASN A 66 0.56 -7.85 -15.45
N LEU A 67 0.34 -8.51 -14.29
CA LEU A 67 -0.22 -9.84 -14.25
C LEU A 67 -1.74 -9.84 -14.35
N PHE A 68 -2.39 -8.89 -13.69
CA PHE A 68 -3.85 -8.89 -13.53
C PHE A 68 -4.57 -7.77 -14.28
N SER A 69 -3.84 -6.73 -14.72
CA SER A 69 -4.43 -5.52 -15.35
C SER A 69 -5.66 -5.00 -14.58
N PRO A 70 -5.53 -4.71 -13.28
CA PRO A 70 -6.67 -4.33 -12.45
C PRO A 70 -7.16 -2.91 -12.78
N ASP A 71 -8.43 -2.62 -12.51
CA ASP A 71 -8.96 -1.26 -12.58
C ASP A 71 -8.51 -0.40 -11.39
N CYS A 72 -8.31 -1.05 -10.23
CA CYS A 72 -7.92 -0.39 -8.99
C CYS A 72 -7.03 -1.30 -8.12
N ILE A 73 -6.02 -0.70 -7.48
CA ILE A 73 -5.23 -1.33 -6.42
C ILE A 73 -5.42 -0.52 -5.14
N ILE A 74 -5.95 -1.16 -4.10
CA ILE A 74 -6.13 -0.58 -2.78
C ILE A 74 -5.03 -1.11 -1.86
N ILE A 75 -4.29 -0.21 -1.22
CA ILE A 75 -3.18 -0.56 -0.34
C ILE A 75 -3.61 -0.33 1.11
N SER A 76 -3.49 -1.37 1.95
CA SER A 76 -3.62 -1.26 3.41
C SER A 76 -2.22 -1.29 4.02
N SER A 77 -1.79 -0.20 4.66
CA SER A 77 -0.47 -0.05 5.28
C SER A 77 -0.54 1.00 6.38
N ALA A 78 -0.04 0.68 7.56
CA ALA A 78 0.05 1.64 8.67
C ALA A 78 0.95 2.83 8.30
N LEU A 79 2.06 2.59 7.61
CA LEU A 79 2.96 3.65 7.17
C LEU A 79 2.28 4.64 6.20
N LEU A 80 1.49 4.14 5.24
CA LEU A 80 0.74 5.00 4.31
C LEU A 80 -0.42 5.73 4.99
N SER A 81 -0.95 5.18 6.07
CA SER A 81 -1.95 5.90 6.89
C SER A 81 -1.31 7.08 7.64
N CYS A 82 -0.06 6.93 8.11
CA CYS A 82 0.70 8.03 8.72
C CYS A 82 1.23 9.03 7.68
N LEU A 83 1.66 8.55 6.52
CA LEU A 83 2.32 9.34 5.48
C LEU A 83 1.62 9.18 4.11
N PRO A 84 0.38 9.68 3.93
CA PRO A 84 -0.36 9.51 2.67
C PRO A 84 0.33 10.19 1.48
N GLN A 85 1.20 11.17 1.72
CA GLN A 85 2.03 11.83 0.71
C GLN A 85 3.04 10.90 0.02
N LEU A 86 3.25 9.67 0.52
CA LEU A 86 4.07 8.67 -0.16
C LEU A 86 3.37 8.07 -1.39
N LEU A 87 2.04 8.15 -1.49
CA LEU A 87 1.30 7.56 -2.63
C LEU A 87 1.72 8.13 -3.99
N PRO A 88 1.86 9.46 -4.18
CA PRO A 88 2.45 10.03 -5.40
C PRO A 88 3.88 9.57 -5.66
N MET A 89 4.70 9.40 -4.62
CA MET A 89 6.08 8.89 -4.75
C MET A 89 6.08 7.46 -5.29
N ILE A 90 5.26 6.57 -4.71
CA ILE A 90 5.08 5.19 -5.20
C ILE A 90 4.64 5.19 -6.67
N ARG A 91 3.65 6.02 -7.02
CA ARG A 91 3.17 6.15 -8.41
C ARG A 91 4.29 6.60 -9.35
N SER A 92 5.15 7.53 -8.94
CA SER A 92 6.28 8.01 -9.74
C SER A 92 7.33 6.93 -10.01
N CYS A 93 7.49 5.96 -9.11
CA CYS A 93 8.38 4.82 -9.27
C CYS A 93 7.85 3.77 -10.27
N LEU A 94 6.56 3.80 -10.62
CA LEU A 94 6.00 2.88 -11.61
C LEU A 94 6.47 3.25 -13.03
N PRO A 95 6.62 2.26 -13.94
CA PRO A 95 6.86 2.52 -15.35
C PRO A 95 5.79 3.46 -15.95
N PRO A 96 6.13 4.36 -16.86
CA PRO A 96 5.18 5.34 -17.43
C PRO A 96 3.88 4.71 -17.95
N ARG A 97 3.96 3.52 -18.55
CA ARG A 97 2.82 2.77 -19.07
C ARG A 97 1.80 2.36 -18.02
N LEU A 98 2.23 2.19 -16.73
CA LEU A 98 1.35 1.74 -15.66
C LEU A 98 0.84 2.87 -14.76
N ARG A 99 1.43 4.07 -14.84
CA ARG A 99 1.09 5.18 -13.93
C ARG A 99 -0.37 5.59 -13.98
N ASN A 100 -1.02 5.44 -15.14
CA ASN A 100 -2.40 5.88 -15.38
C ASN A 100 -3.31 4.71 -15.83
N THR A 101 -2.85 3.46 -15.75
CA THR A 101 -3.62 2.30 -16.21
C THR A 101 -4.68 1.88 -15.18
N PHE A 102 -4.43 2.14 -13.90
CA PHE A 102 -5.33 1.77 -12.81
C PHE A 102 -5.35 2.85 -11.72
N ALA A 103 -6.44 2.87 -10.96
CA ALA A 103 -6.53 3.68 -9.76
C ALA A 103 -5.63 3.10 -8.66
N LEU A 104 -4.94 3.96 -7.91
CA LEU A 104 -4.14 3.56 -6.76
C LEU A 104 -4.60 4.38 -5.57
N SER A 105 -5.07 3.71 -4.52
CA SER A 105 -5.61 4.35 -3.32
C SER A 105 -5.14 3.66 -2.05
N ILE A 106 -5.23 4.37 -0.93
CA ILE A 106 -4.99 3.86 0.41
C ILE A 106 -6.33 3.40 0.98
N SER A 107 -6.34 2.25 1.68
CA SER A 107 -7.53 1.76 2.37
C SER A 107 -7.95 2.71 3.49
N GLU A 108 -9.20 3.14 3.48
CA GLU A 108 -9.78 3.94 4.57
C GLU A 108 -10.06 3.09 5.83
N CYS A 109 -10.12 1.77 5.68
CA CYS A 109 -10.42 0.85 6.78
C CYS A 109 -9.19 0.50 7.64
N GLY A 110 -7.96 0.86 7.21
CA GLY A 110 -6.72 0.54 7.90
C GLY A 110 -6.63 -0.96 8.25
N ASP A 111 -6.21 -1.29 9.47
CA ASP A 111 -6.08 -2.68 9.95
C ASP A 111 -7.41 -3.46 10.01
N ARG A 112 -8.53 -2.74 9.98
CA ARG A 112 -9.88 -3.36 9.99
C ARG A 112 -10.32 -3.84 8.61
N SER A 113 -9.57 -3.55 7.54
CA SER A 113 -9.96 -3.89 6.16
C SER A 113 -10.25 -5.38 5.98
N ILE A 114 -9.44 -6.26 6.59
CA ILE A 114 -9.63 -7.73 6.53
C ILE A 114 -10.90 -8.15 7.26
N LEU A 115 -11.14 -7.61 8.46
CA LEU A 115 -12.34 -7.92 9.26
C LEU A 115 -13.61 -7.39 8.59
N MET A 116 -13.57 -6.17 8.06
CA MET A 116 -14.69 -5.56 7.35
C MET A 116 -15.02 -6.31 6.07
N GLY A 117 -14.00 -6.71 5.29
CA GLY A 117 -14.17 -7.53 4.10
C GLY A 117 -14.81 -8.89 4.41
N GLY A 118 -14.29 -9.58 5.44
CA GLY A 118 -14.86 -10.86 5.89
C GLY A 118 -16.30 -10.72 6.39
N ALA A 119 -16.62 -9.71 7.17
CA ALA A 119 -17.96 -9.41 7.63
C ALA A 119 -18.91 -9.07 6.47
N SER A 120 -18.47 -8.25 5.52
CA SER A 120 -19.25 -7.92 4.31
C SER A 120 -19.59 -9.16 3.51
N LEU A 121 -18.61 -10.04 3.23
CA LEU A 121 -18.84 -11.31 2.53
C LEU A 121 -19.83 -12.22 3.26
N ALA A 122 -19.70 -12.34 4.59
CA ALA A 122 -20.59 -13.15 5.40
C ALA A 122 -22.03 -12.61 5.36
N ILE A 123 -22.22 -11.30 5.50
CA ILE A 123 -23.51 -10.62 5.43
C ILE A 123 -24.13 -10.77 4.04
N SER A 124 -23.37 -10.48 2.98
CA SER A 124 -23.85 -10.58 1.58
C SER A 124 -24.31 -12.01 1.29
N ARG A 125 -23.56 -13.01 1.74
CA ARG A 125 -23.92 -14.43 1.56
C ARG A 125 -25.12 -14.84 2.37
N PHE A 126 -25.24 -14.39 3.62
CA PHE A 126 -26.37 -14.68 4.49
C PHE A 126 -27.67 -14.04 3.99
N LEU A 127 -27.60 -12.77 3.55
CA LEU A 127 -28.76 -12.03 3.05
C LEU A 127 -29.05 -12.30 1.56
N LYS A 128 -28.23 -13.12 0.88
CA LYS A 128 -28.30 -13.38 -0.57
C LYS A 128 -28.31 -12.10 -1.41
N ILE A 129 -27.64 -11.05 -0.93
CA ILE A 129 -27.47 -9.79 -1.66
C ILE A 129 -26.41 -10.06 -2.73
N GLN A 130 -26.76 -9.92 -4.02
CA GLN A 130 -25.80 -9.90 -5.10
C GLN A 130 -25.12 -8.50 -5.08
N GLU A 131 -23.82 -8.47 -4.95
CA GLU A 131 -23.06 -7.23 -5.15
C GLU A 131 -23.27 -6.79 -6.61
N GLN A 132 -23.95 -5.66 -6.81
CA GLN A 132 -23.92 -5.00 -8.11
C GLN A 132 -22.50 -4.54 -8.37
N PRO A 133 -21.91 -4.85 -9.54
CA PRO A 133 -20.60 -4.28 -9.89
C PRO A 133 -20.72 -2.76 -9.82
N ALA A 134 -19.69 -2.12 -9.24
CA ALA A 134 -19.62 -0.67 -9.18
C ALA A 134 -19.85 -0.09 -10.58
N PRO A 135 -20.65 0.99 -10.74
CA PRO A 135 -20.87 1.59 -12.03
C PRO A 135 -19.51 1.95 -12.64
N ALA A 136 -19.29 1.49 -13.87
CA ALA A 136 -18.12 1.88 -14.65
C ALA A 136 -18.07 3.41 -14.65
N GLY A 137 -16.96 3.98 -14.14
CA GLY A 137 -16.79 5.42 -14.09
C GLY A 137 -16.98 6.00 -15.47
N ASP A 138 -17.91 6.93 -15.58
CA ASP A 138 -18.22 7.67 -16.79
C ASP A 138 -16.95 8.44 -17.19
N ASN A 139 -16.19 7.86 -18.12
CA ASN A 139 -15.12 8.55 -18.78
C ASN A 139 -15.73 9.61 -19.68
N GLY A 140 -16.03 10.76 -19.05
CA GLY A 140 -16.52 11.93 -19.76
C GLY A 140 -15.65 12.24 -20.97
N SER A 141 -16.13 11.79 -22.13
CA SER A 141 -15.67 12.24 -23.43
C SER A 141 -16.02 13.73 -23.56
N SER A 142 -15.10 14.59 -23.16
CA SER A 142 -15.13 15.99 -23.60
C SER A 142 -14.48 16.06 -24.96
N THR A 143 -15.32 15.93 -25.99
CA THR A 143 -15.07 16.45 -27.33
C THR A 143 -15.09 17.99 -27.26
N LEU A 144 -13.99 18.65 -27.50
CA LEU A 144 -13.85 19.84 -28.37
C LEU A 144 -12.39 20.29 -28.33
#